data_18bce0f344d6ff24177f39bfbde4e8d2
#
_entry.id   18bce0f344d6ff24177f39bfbde4e8d2
#
_cell.length_a   1.000
_cell.length_b   1.000
_cell.length_c   1.000
_cell.angle_alpha   90.00
_cell.angle_beta   90.00
_cell.angle_gamma   90.00
#
_symmetry.space_group_name_H-M   'P 1'
#
loop_
_entity.id
_entity.type
_entity.pdbx_description
1 polymer ?
#
loop_
_entity_poly.entity_id
_entity_poly.type
_entity_poly.pdbx_seq_one_letter_code
_entity_poly.pdbx_strand_id
1 'polypeptide(L)'
;RRAAAPALPVASATFLTTFLDFSDTGVLDVFIDEAFVKLREMQFGQGGLMPGHDLAATFSFLRPNDLVWNYVVGNYLKGETPPPFDLLYWNSDSTNLPGPMYAWYLRNTYLENNLVKPGHARVCGVPVDLGRIDIPVYIYGSREDHIVPVTGAYASTRHLPGAKRFVMGASGHIAGVINPP
;
A
#
# COMPACT_ATOMS: atom_id res chain seq x y z
N ARG A 1 -11.37 -8.36 36.42
CA ARG A 1 -11.86 -8.81 35.09
C ARG A 1 -12.15 -7.54 34.26
N ARG A 2 -11.30 -7.18 33.30
CA ARG A 2 -11.64 -6.16 32.31
C ARG A 2 -12.82 -6.72 31.52
N ALA A 3 -13.93 -5.99 31.47
CA ALA A 3 -15.02 -6.29 30.56
C ALA A 3 -14.44 -6.37 29.12
N ALA A 4 -14.73 -7.45 28.42
CA ALA A 4 -14.35 -7.56 27.02
C ALA A 4 -14.99 -6.38 26.27
N ALA A 5 -14.20 -5.65 25.49
CA ALA A 5 -14.75 -4.63 24.62
C ALA A 5 -15.83 -5.29 23.73
N PRO A 6 -16.95 -4.62 23.48
CA PRO A 6 -17.97 -5.18 22.60
C PRO A 6 -17.33 -5.50 21.26
N ALA A 7 -17.54 -6.73 20.77
CA ALA A 7 -17.08 -7.12 19.45
C ALA A 7 -17.68 -6.17 18.42
N LEU A 8 -16.85 -5.51 17.61
CA LEU A 8 -17.36 -4.74 16.49
C LEU A 8 -18.11 -5.70 15.56
N PRO A 9 -19.33 -5.35 15.10
CA PRO A 9 -20.15 -6.21 14.25
C PRO A 9 -19.59 -6.25 12.83
N VAL A 10 -18.36 -6.75 12.65
CA VAL A 10 -17.72 -6.92 11.34
C VAL A 10 -17.96 -8.36 10.90
N ALA A 11 -18.74 -8.55 9.84
CA ALA A 11 -19.09 -9.87 9.33
C ALA A 11 -18.02 -10.46 8.41
N SER A 12 -17.29 -9.64 7.68
CA SER A 12 -16.23 -10.05 6.77
C SER A 12 -15.27 -8.89 6.47
N ALA A 13 -14.09 -9.18 5.92
CA ALA A 13 -13.15 -8.19 5.43
C ALA A 13 -12.77 -8.46 3.97
N THR A 14 -12.59 -7.40 3.20
CA THR A 14 -12.13 -7.47 1.81
C THR A 14 -10.85 -6.64 1.68
N PHE A 15 -9.78 -7.27 1.22
CA PHE A 15 -8.50 -6.63 0.92
C PHE A 15 -8.27 -6.64 -0.58
N LEU A 16 -8.14 -5.46 -1.16
CA LEU A 16 -7.93 -5.27 -2.59
C LEU A 16 -6.56 -4.64 -2.81
N THR A 17 -5.69 -5.31 -3.57
CA THR A 17 -4.36 -4.81 -3.93
C THR A 17 -3.60 -4.21 -2.73
N THR A 18 -3.47 -4.97 -1.63
CA THR A 18 -2.83 -4.51 -0.40
C THR A 18 -2.03 -5.61 0.29
N PHE A 19 -1.08 -5.21 1.13
CA PHE A 19 -0.30 -6.11 1.98
C PHE A 19 -0.84 -6.16 3.41
N LEU A 20 -0.74 -7.33 4.02
CA LEU A 20 -0.62 -7.50 5.47
C LEU A 20 0.77 -8.04 5.83
N ASP A 21 1.43 -8.69 4.87
CA ASP A 21 2.80 -9.17 4.97
C ASP A 21 3.69 -8.39 3.99
N PHE A 22 4.66 -7.67 4.52
CA PHE A 22 5.59 -6.80 3.79
C PHE A 22 6.95 -7.46 3.55
N SER A 23 7.02 -8.80 3.56
CA SER A 23 8.26 -9.54 3.28
C SER A 23 8.69 -9.48 1.81
N ASP A 24 7.78 -9.18 0.91
CA ASP A 24 8.03 -8.99 -0.53
C ASP A 24 7.23 -7.77 -0.99
N THR A 25 7.88 -6.63 -1.03
CA THR A 25 7.31 -5.36 -1.50
C THR A 25 7.82 -4.96 -2.88
N GLY A 26 8.49 -5.89 -3.56
CA GLY A 26 8.95 -5.72 -4.94
C GLY A 26 9.94 -4.56 -5.08
N VAL A 27 9.78 -3.75 -6.12
CA VAL A 27 10.70 -2.64 -6.42
C VAL A 27 10.75 -1.58 -5.30
N LEU A 28 9.73 -1.50 -4.46
CA LEU A 28 9.71 -0.55 -3.35
C LEU A 28 10.81 -0.79 -2.32
N ASP A 29 11.31 -2.02 -2.18
CA ASP A 29 12.41 -2.35 -1.27
C ASP A 29 13.67 -1.52 -1.53
N VAL A 30 13.90 -1.11 -2.78
CA VAL A 30 15.06 -0.27 -3.16
C VAL A 30 15.05 1.08 -2.46
N PHE A 31 13.89 1.59 -2.09
CA PHE A 31 13.71 2.90 -1.48
C PHE A 31 13.60 2.87 0.04
N ILE A 32 13.54 1.68 0.64
CA ILE A 32 13.26 1.53 2.08
C ILE A 32 14.44 0.89 2.79
N ASP A 33 15.20 1.70 3.51
CA ASP A 33 16.24 1.26 4.43
C ASP A 33 16.15 2.01 5.77
N GLU A 34 16.96 1.59 6.73
CA GLU A 34 16.98 2.22 8.06
C GLU A 34 17.34 3.71 8.01
N ALA A 35 18.26 4.11 7.13
CA ALA A 35 18.68 5.50 7.02
C ALA A 35 17.56 6.39 6.46
N PHE A 36 16.89 5.91 5.43
CA PHE A 36 15.73 6.59 4.84
C PHE A 36 14.58 6.71 5.85
N VAL A 37 14.20 5.63 6.51
CA VAL A 37 13.10 5.65 7.48
C VAL A 37 13.43 6.58 8.64
N LYS A 38 14.65 6.54 9.18
CA LYS A 38 15.10 7.44 10.23
C LYS A 38 15.05 8.92 9.81
N LEU A 39 15.45 9.21 8.57
CA LEU A 39 15.32 10.56 8.02
C LEU A 39 13.86 11.02 7.99
N ARG A 40 12.94 10.16 7.53
CA ARG A 40 11.51 10.47 7.50
C ARG A 40 10.90 10.63 8.90
N GLU A 41 11.34 9.84 9.86
CA GLU A 41 10.96 10.00 11.28
C GLU A 41 11.43 11.33 11.84
N MET A 42 12.63 11.78 11.51
CA MET A 42 13.13 13.10 11.92
C MET A 42 12.35 14.25 11.29
N GLN A 43 11.95 14.10 10.02
CA GLN A 43 11.20 15.13 9.29
C GLN A 43 9.74 15.22 9.73
N PHE A 44 9.09 14.10 9.95
CA PHE A 44 7.63 14.01 10.07
C PHE A 44 7.14 13.34 11.37
N GLY A 45 8.00 12.65 12.11
CA GLY A 45 7.58 11.85 13.27
C GLY A 45 7.00 12.67 14.42
N GLN A 46 7.35 13.94 14.52
CA GLN A 46 6.87 14.85 15.56
C GLN A 46 5.67 15.72 15.12
N GLY A 47 5.24 15.62 13.86
CA GLY A 47 4.12 16.40 13.33
C GLY A 47 4.29 16.76 11.86
N GLY A 48 3.43 17.65 11.37
CA GLY A 48 3.42 18.10 9.98
C GLY A 48 2.70 17.16 9.03
N LEU A 49 2.87 17.42 7.74
CA LEU A 49 2.25 16.67 6.66
C LEU A 49 3.33 16.17 5.71
N MET A 50 3.25 14.91 5.32
CA MET A 50 3.96 14.36 4.16
C MET A 50 3.19 14.77 2.91
N PRO A 51 3.80 15.57 2.01
CA PRO A 51 3.11 16.03 0.80
C PRO A 51 2.76 14.87 -0.14
N GLY A 52 1.53 14.84 -0.61
CA GLY A 52 1.08 13.79 -1.54
C GLY A 52 1.84 13.77 -2.85
N HIS A 53 2.27 14.93 -3.36
CA HIS A 53 3.07 15.02 -4.58
C HIS A 53 4.44 14.32 -4.47
N ASP A 54 5.07 14.30 -3.29
CA ASP A 54 6.34 13.59 -3.09
C ASP A 54 6.14 12.07 -3.20
N LEU A 55 5.00 11.59 -2.68
CA LEU A 55 4.63 10.19 -2.80
C LEU A 55 4.29 9.83 -4.25
N ALA A 56 3.52 10.68 -4.94
CA ALA A 56 3.19 10.51 -6.36
C ALA A 56 4.46 10.48 -7.24
N ALA A 57 5.45 11.33 -6.95
CA ALA A 57 6.74 11.30 -7.63
C ALA A 57 7.46 9.96 -7.42
N THR A 58 7.48 9.42 -6.20
CA THR A 58 8.06 8.11 -5.90
C THR A 58 7.40 7.01 -6.75
N PHE A 59 6.07 6.96 -6.82
CA PHE A 59 5.36 5.98 -7.63
C PHE A 59 5.61 6.14 -9.13
N SER A 60 5.76 7.38 -9.62
CA SER A 60 6.10 7.64 -11.02
C SER A 60 7.48 7.08 -11.39
N PHE A 61 8.44 7.13 -10.46
CA PHE A 61 9.78 6.55 -10.66
C PHE A 61 9.83 5.02 -10.60
N LEU A 62 8.79 4.35 -10.12
CA LEU A 62 8.71 2.88 -10.22
C LEU A 62 8.52 2.39 -11.66
N ARG A 63 7.87 3.21 -12.50
CA ARG A 63 7.65 2.94 -13.93
C ARG A 63 7.99 4.17 -14.78
N PRO A 64 9.25 4.62 -14.79
CA PRO A 64 9.61 5.90 -15.41
C PRO A 64 9.38 5.91 -16.93
N ASN A 65 9.53 4.77 -17.61
CA ASN A 65 9.28 4.69 -19.04
C ASN A 65 7.81 4.96 -19.39
N ASP A 66 6.90 4.44 -18.58
CA ASP A 66 5.46 4.58 -18.84
C ASP A 66 4.90 5.92 -18.33
N LEU A 67 5.37 6.37 -17.18
CA LEU A 67 4.75 7.50 -16.47
C LEU A 67 5.50 8.83 -16.62
N VAL A 68 6.74 8.81 -17.12
CA VAL A 68 7.56 10.01 -17.35
C VAL A 68 8.03 10.11 -18.79
N TRP A 69 8.84 9.15 -19.23
CA TRP A 69 9.53 9.25 -20.51
C TRP A 69 8.60 9.18 -21.72
N ASN A 70 7.52 8.43 -21.68
CA ASN A 70 6.52 8.43 -22.74
C ASN A 70 5.93 9.83 -22.98
N TYR A 71 5.64 10.58 -21.92
CA TYR A 71 5.14 11.94 -22.01
C TYR A 71 6.22 12.91 -22.50
N VAL A 72 7.46 12.76 -22.02
CA VAL A 72 8.57 13.57 -22.53
C VAL A 72 8.75 13.38 -24.04
N VAL A 73 8.76 12.13 -24.49
CA VAL A 73 8.94 11.83 -25.93
C VAL A 73 7.71 12.25 -26.75
N GLY A 74 6.52 11.84 -26.36
CA GLY A 74 5.30 12.12 -27.10
C GLY A 74 4.98 13.62 -27.12
N ASN A 75 4.86 14.22 -25.95
CA ASN A 75 4.36 15.59 -25.85
C ASN A 75 5.44 16.63 -26.09
N TYR A 76 6.59 16.52 -25.40
CA TYR A 76 7.62 17.55 -25.47
C TYR A 76 8.46 17.45 -26.74
N LEU A 77 8.94 16.26 -27.12
CA LEU A 77 9.81 16.11 -28.29
C LEU A 77 9.04 16.03 -29.62
N LYS A 78 7.88 15.36 -29.63
CA LYS A 78 7.08 15.19 -30.86
C LYS A 78 5.93 16.18 -31.00
N GLY A 79 5.56 16.89 -29.93
CA GLY A 79 4.42 17.82 -29.92
C GLY A 79 3.05 17.16 -30.03
N GLU A 80 2.96 15.88 -29.65
CA GLU A 80 1.70 15.14 -29.62
C GLU A 80 0.84 15.57 -28.42
N THR A 81 -0.47 15.70 -28.63
CA THR A 81 -1.39 15.94 -27.52
C THR A 81 -1.66 14.62 -26.79
N PRO A 82 -1.49 14.54 -25.44
CA PRO A 82 -1.81 13.34 -24.70
C PRO A 82 -3.28 12.96 -24.92
N PRO A 83 -3.59 11.66 -25.10
CA PRO A 83 -4.98 11.23 -25.11
C PRO A 83 -5.65 11.58 -23.78
N PRO A 84 -6.88 12.12 -23.77
CA PRO A 84 -7.61 12.40 -22.55
C PRO A 84 -7.89 11.07 -21.81
N PHE A 85 -7.49 11.02 -20.56
CA PHE A 85 -7.70 9.85 -19.71
C PHE A 85 -8.11 10.31 -18.30
N ASP A 86 -9.39 10.22 -18.01
CA ASP A 86 -10.02 10.72 -16.79
C ASP A 86 -9.45 10.07 -15.51
N LEU A 87 -9.15 8.78 -15.58
CA LEU A 87 -8.56 8.04 -14.46
C LEU A 87 -7.17 8.57 -14.08
N LEU A 88 -6.41 9.06 -15.07
CA LEU A 88 -5.09 9.66 -14.83
C LEU A 88 -5.23 11.01 -14.10
N TYR A 89 -6.23 11.78 -14.46
CA TYR A 89 -6.55 13.04 -13.78
C TYR A 89 -6.93 12.79 -12.33
N TRP A 90 -7.81 11.82 -12.08
CA TRP A 90 -8.18 11.41 -10.72
C TRP A 90 -6.98 10.91 -9.91
N ASN A 91 -6.10 10.09 -10.51
CA ASN A 91 -4.93 9.54 -9.84
C ASN A 91 -3.86 10.60 -9.53
N SER A 92 -3.85 11.72 -10.25
CA SER A 92 -2.92 12.83 -9.97
C SER A 92 -3.39 13.76 -8.85
N ASP A 93 -4.63 13.62 -8.39
CA ASP A 93 -5.18 14.37 -7.25
C ASP A 93 -4.70 13.74 -5.93
N SER A 94 -3.48 14.07 -5.56
CA SER A 94 -2.79 13.47 -4.42
C SER A 94 -3.22 14.07 -3.08
N THR A 95 -3.28 13.23 -2.04
CA THR A 95 -3.64 13.61 -0.67
C THR A 95 -2.42 13.62 0.23
N ASN A 96 -2.26 14.66 1.05
CA ASN A 96 -1.23 14.73 2.06
C ASN A 96 -1.50 13.74 3.20
N LEU A 97 -0.45 13.14 3.74
CA LEU A 97 -0.54 12.22 4.87
C LEU A 97 -0.11 12.89 6.18
N PRO A 98 -0.77 12.62 7.31
CA PRO A 98 -0.24 13.02 8.61
C PRO A 98 1.18 12.46 8.82
N GLY A 99 2.13 13.34 9.12
CA GLY A 99 3.54 12.98 9.21
C GLY A 99 3.84 11.84 10.19
N PRO A 100 3.33 11.87 11.44
CA PRO A 100 3.54 10.78 12.38
C PRO A 100 2.97 9.43 11.91
N MET A 101 1.82 9.44 11.22
CA MET A 101 1.23 8.23 10.66
C MET A 101 2.10 7.67 9.54
N TYR A 102 2.59 8.53 8.64
CA TYR A 102 3.48 8.15 7.55
C TYR A 102 4.79 7.53 8.08
N ALA A 103 5.45 8.18 9.06
CA ALA A 103 6.67 7.68 9.67
C ALA A 103 6.45 6.32 10.37
N TRP A 104 5.36 6.21 11.15
CA TRP A 104 4.96 4.95 11.78
C TRP A 104 4.73 3.84 10.74
N TYR A 105 4.05 4.17 9.66
CA TYR A 105 3.71 3.23 8.58
C TYR A 105 4.98 2.69 7.93
N LEU A 106 5.89 3.57 7.51
CA LEU A 106 7.16 3.13 6.90
C LEU A 106 7.93 2.16 7.80
N ARG A 107 8.10 2.48 9.08
CA ARG A 107 8.84 1.64 10.00
C ARG A 107 8.16 0.32 10.26
N ASN A 108 6.88 0.35 10.65
CA ASN A 108 6.18 -0.84 11.13
C ASN A 108 5.73 -1.79 10.02
N THR A 109 5.65 -1.32 8.78
CA THR A 109 5.27 -2.15 7.63
C THR A 109 6.48 -2.46 6.75
N TYR A 110 6.91 -1.53 5.93
CA TYR A 110 7.96 -1.76 4.94
C TYR A 110 9.30 -2.16 5.54
N LEU A 111 9.77 -1.49 6.59
CA LEU A 111 11.10 -1.75 7.14
C LEU A 111 11.13 -2.98 8.04
N GLU A 112 10.22 -3.06 9.00
CA GLU A 112 10.30 -4.06 10.08
C GLU A 112 9.27 -5.18 9.95
N ASN A 113 8.28 -5.04 9.05
CA ASN A 113 7.18 -6.01 8.88
C ASN A 113 6.54 -6.43 10.22
N ASN A 114 6.20 -5.46 11.05
CA ASN A 114 5.70 -5.70 12.41
C ASN A 114 4.24 -6.16 12.46
N LEU A 115 3.47 -5.98 11.38
CA LEU A 115 2.08 -6.43 11.32
C LEU A 115 1.97 -7.95 11.47
N VAL A 116 2.92 -8.70 10.92
CA VAL A 116 2.92 -10.17 10.99
C VAL A 116 3.50 -10.71 12.31
N LYS A 117 4.05 -9.84 13.15
CA LYS A 117 4.61 -10.18 14.46
C LYS A 117 3.59 -9.83 15.55
N PRO A 118 2.92 -10.79 16.19
CA PRO A 118 1.87 -10.51 17.17
C PRO A 118 2.32 -9.52 18.24
N GLY A 119 1.57 -8.41 18.36
CA GLY A 119 1.79 -7.38 19.39
C GLY A 119 2.95 -6.41 19.14
N HIS A 120 3.75 -6.56 18.07
CA HIS A 120 4.85 -5.64 17.75
C HIS A 120 4.32 -4.31 17.21
N ALA A 121 3.42 -4.36 16.23
CA ALA A 121 2.74 -3.15 15.77
C ALA A 121 1.69 -2.71 16.80
N ARG A 122 1.62 -1.39 17.05
CA ARG A 122 0.61 -0.79 17.92
C ARG A 122 -0.11 0.33 17.18
N VAL A 123 -1.45 0.29 17.18
CA VAL A 123 -2.30 1.33 16.59
C VAL A 123 -3.14 1.93 17.72
N CYS A 124 -3.04 3.24 17.91
CA CYS A 124 -3.68 3.95 19.03
C CYS A 124 -3.41 3.29 20.40
N GLY A 125 -2.18 2.80 20.62
CA GLY A 125 -1.78 2.11 21.84
C GLY A 125 -2.24 0.64 21.97
N VAL A 126 -3.07 0.16 21.04
CA VAL A 126 -3.58 -1.22 21.01
C VAL A 126 -2.62 -2.11 20.21
N PRO A 127 -2.12 -3.22 20.79
CA PRO A 127 -1.29 -4.16 20.04
C PRO A 127 -2.10 -4.86 18.96
N VAL A 128 -1.51 -4.94 17.75
CA VAL A 128 -2.09 -5.62 16.59
C VAL A 128 -1.66 -7.09 16.59
N ASP A 129 -2.61 -7.98 16.32
CA ASP A 129 -2.38 -9.41 16.12
C ASP A 129 -3.33 -9.92 15.03
N LEU A 130 -2.77 -10.17 13.84
CA LEU A 130 -3.52 -10.66 12.68
C LEU A 130 -4.10 -12.07 12.95
N GLY A 131 -3.45 -12.86 13.79
CA GLY A 131 -3.90 -14.18 14.19
C GLY A 131 -5.22 -14.20 14.99
N ARG A 132 -5.75 -13.03 15.36
CA ARG A 132 -7.04 -12.89 16.03
C ARG A 132 -8.18 -12.51 15.07
N ILE A 133 -7.90 -12.36 13.78
CA ILE A 133 -8.90 -12.04 12.76
C ILE A 133 -9.47 -13.37 12.23
N ASP A 134 -10.52 -13.84 12.86
CA ASP A 134 -11.19 -15.12 12.54
C ASP A 134 -12.41 -15.00 11.63
N ILE A 135 -12.76 -13.76 11.23
CA ILE A 135 -13.86 -13.49 10.28
C ILE A 135 -13.48 -13.96 8.86
N PRO A 136 -14.47 -14.23 7.98
CA PRO A 136 -14.21 -14.50 6.58
C PRO A 136 -13.49 -13.36 5.88
N VAL A 137 -12.48 -13.69 5.07
CA VAL A 137 -11.66 -12.69 4.37
C VAL A 137 -11.61 -13.01 2.88
N TYR A 138 -11.86 -11.98 2.04
CA TYR A 138 -11.60 -12.00 0.62
C TYR A 138 -10.36 -11.17 0.33
N ILE A 139 -9.40 -11.73 -0.42
CA ILE A 139 -8.15 -11.06 -0.79
C ILE A 139 -8.02 -11.11 -2.30
N TYR A 140 -7.82 -9.95 -2.91
CA TYR A 140 -7.57 -9.81 -4.34
C TYR A 140 -6.14 -9.26 -4.57
N GLY A 141 -5.41 -9.89 -5.47
CA GLY A 141 -4.12 -9.40 -5.96
C GLY A 141 -4.09 -9.43 -7.48
N SER A 142 -3.47 -8.44 -8.10
CA SER A 142 -3.31 -8.35 -9.55
C SER A 142 -1.96 -8.90 -9.99
N ARG A 143 -1.93 -9.68 -11.07
CA ARG A 143 -0.71 -10.31 -11.58
C ARG A 143 0.36 -9.30 -11.99
N GLU A 144 -0.07 -8.23 -12.67
CA GLU A 144 0.79 -7.18 -13.21
C GLU A 144 0.95 -6.00 -12.24
N ASP A 145 0.63 -6.20 -10.96
CA ASP A 145 0.75 -5.17 -9.94
C ASP A 145 2.22 -4.92 -9.60
N HIS A 146 2.69 -3.71 -9.89
CA HIS A 146 4.07 -3.29 -9.63
C HIS A 146 4.24 -2.57 -8.28
N ILE A 147 3.13 -2.27 -7.59
CA ILE A 147 3.12 -1.60 -6.28
C ILE A 147 2.90 -2.64 -5.18
N VAL A 148 1.96 -3.55 -5.38
CA VAL A 148 1.64 -4.65 -4.47
C VAL A 148 1.81 -5.98 -5.21
N PRO A 149 3.04 -6.54 -5.27
CA PRO A 149 3.26 -7.83 -5.91
C PRO A 149 2.26 -8.88 -5.44
N VAL A 150 1.71 -9.64 -6.38
CA VAL A 150 0.70 -10.67 -6.08
C VAL A 150 1.19 -11.71 -5.07
N THR A 151 2.50 -11.96 -5.05
CA THR A 151 3.19 -12.82 -4.08
C THR A 151 3.07 -12.29 -2.66
N GLY A 152 3.26 -10.99 -2.44
CA GLY A 152 3.09 -10.33 -1.15
C GLY A 152 1.62 -10.29 -0.71
N ALA A 153 0.71 -9.98 -1.64
CA ALA A 153 -0.73 -10.08 -1.37
C ALA A 153 -1.14 -11.50 -0.95
N TYR A 154 -0.62 -12.52 -1.64
CA TYR A 154 -0.87 -13.92 -1.29
C TYR A 154 -0.23 -14.32 0.05
N ALA A 155 0.98 -13.86 0.35
CA ALA A 155 1.65 -14.13 1.63
C ALA A 155 0.81 -13.69 2.82
N SER A 156 0.05 -12.59 2.68
CA SER A 156 -0.88 -12.08 3.69
C SER A 156 -1.91 -13.11 4.15
N THR A 157 -2.26 -14.08 3.30
CA THR A 157 -3.20 -15.15 3.65
C THR A 157 -2.73 -16.04 4.80
N ARG A 158 -1.42 -16.14 5.01
CA ARG A 158 -0.80 -17.03 6.01
C ARG A 158 -1.04 -16.56 7.43
N HIS A 159 -1.28 -15.26 7.62
CA HIS A 159 -1.41 -14.63 8.93
C HIS A 159 -2.85 -14.52 9.44
N LEU A 160 -3.82 -14.93 8.62
CA LEU A 160 -5.25 -14.86 8.94
C LEU A 160 -5.78 -16.26 9.22
N PRO A 161 -6.33 -16.58 10.42
CA PRO A 161 -6.80 -17.92 10.75
C PRO A 161 -8.16 -18.25 10.14
N GLY A 162 -9.03 -17.25 9.91
CA GLY A 162 -10.39 -17.43 9.42
C GLY A 162 -10.51 -18.00 8.00
N ALA A 163 -11.73 -18.22 7.55
CA ALA A 163 -12.00 -18.64 6.17
C ALA A 163 -11.50 -17.57 5.19
N LYS A 164 -10.75 -18.00 4.17
CA LYS A 164 -10.09 -17.10 3.21
C LYS A 164 -10.41 -17.47 1.79
N ARG A 165 -10.64 -16.47 0.95
CA ARG A 165 -10.66 -16.61 -0.49
C ARG A 165 -9.65 -15.67 -1.12
N PHE A 166 -8.64 -16.21 -1.81
CA PHE A 166 -7.71 -15.45 -2.60
C PHE A 166 -8.10 -15.51 -4.08
N VAL A 167 -8.10 -14.36 -4.74
CA VAL A 167 -8.38 -14.24 -6.17
C VAL A 167 -7.26 -13.45 -6.81
N MET A 168 -6.69 -14.00 -7.88
CA MET A 168 -5.68 -13.34 -8.70
C MET A 168 -6.32 -12.83 -9.98
N GLY A 169 -6.27 -11.52 -10.18
CA GLY A 169 -6.65 -10.88 -11.44
C GLY A 169 -5.49 -10.75 -12.41
N ALA A 170 -5.78 -10.44 -13.66
CA ALA A 170 -4.79 -10.35 -14.73
C ALA A 170 -4.19 -8.95 -14.94
N SER A 171 -4.76 -7.93 -14.33
CA SER A 171 -4.47 -6.52 -14.57
C SER A 171 -3.42 -5.93 -13.62
N GLY A 172 -3.12 -4.64 -13.77
CA GLY A 172 -2.26 -3.86 -12.86
C GLY A 172 -2.93 -3.46 -11.56
N HIS A 173 -2.27 -2.59 -10.78
CA HIS A 173 -2.63 -2.25 -9.40
C HIS A 173 -4.11 -1.88 -9.19
N ILE A 174 -4.62 -0.94 -9.94
CA ILE A 174 -5.99 -0.43 -9.79
C ILE A 174 -6.92 -0.96 -10.89
N ALA A 175 -6.42 -1.15 -12.09
CA ALA A 175 -7.22 -1.42 -13.26
C ALA A 175 -8.10 -2.68 -13.11
N GLY A 176 -7.60 -3.73 -12.45
CA GLY A 176 -8.36 -4.95 -12.20
C GLY A 176 -9.45 -4.83 -11.14
N VAL A 177 -9.52 -3.72 -10.40
CA VAL A 177 -10.48 -3.51 -9.32
C VAL A 177 -11.54 -2.49 -9.70
N ILE A 178 -11.15 -1.37 -10.31
CA ILE A 178 -12.04 -0.23 -10.57
C ILE A 178 -12.27 0.05 -12.05
N ASN A 179 -11.46 -0.50 -12.94
CA ASN A 179 -11.61 -0.34 -14.38
C ASN A 179 -11.89 -1.71 -14.99
N PRO A 180 -13.11 -1.98 -15.46
CA PRO A 180 -13.43 -3.25 -16.12
C PRO A 180 -12.59 -3.42 -17.39
N PRO A 181 -12.34 -4.66 -17.82
CA PRO A 181 -11.58 -4.98 -19.01
C PRO A 181 -12.24 -4.45 -20.28
#